data_e4c41106cddc76bc1bd1cfd96921750e
#
_entry.id   e4c41106cddc76bc1bd1cfd96921750e
#
_cell.length_a   1.000
_cell.length_b   1.000
_cell.length_c   1.000
_cell.angle_alpha   90.00
_cell.angle_beta   90.00
_cell.angle_gamma   90.00
#
_symmetry.space_group_name_H-M   'P 1'
#
loop_
_entity.id
_entity.type
_entity.pdbx_description
1 polymer ?
#
loop_
_entity_poly.entity_id
_entity_poly.type
_entity_poly.pdbx_seq_one_letter_code
_entity_poly.pdbx_strand_id
1 'polypeptide(L)'
;GNYLTESARERLLAITMLQNGPEAEHIEYLVALKRQTDTLTEKLTALRGLNVFSLQEQQNVREVLTARLIDLQFFPDLQSELMQGITDRLNAALMDLINLAGPLQGKINRHRDSMIRLIAQHKTNINNFLTYAGYKYRVDIAGEGDQRKLRLRHIDFDGYVSGGSQHLSYGERNAFAIMLFMYECLSKNPGLIILDDPISSFDKNKKFAILEMLFRRASGECLKNRTVLMLTH
;
A
#
# COMPACT_ATOMS: atom_id res chain seq x y z
N GLY A 1 13.07 29.36 -22.95
CA GLY A 1 12.29 30.18 -22.88
C GLY A 1 10.97 30.45 -22.19
N ASN A 2 9.89 29.76 -22.52
CA ASN A 2 8.52 30.13 -22.08
C ASN A 2 8.19 29.81 -20.59
N TYR A 3 9.08 29.13 -19.89
CA TYR A 3 8.90 28.75 -18.49
C TYR A 3 9.37 29.81 -17.49
N LEU A 4 10.18 30.78 -17.97
CA LEU A 4 10.71 31.88 -17.19
C LEU A 4 9.71 33.05 -17.16
N THR A 5 9.71 33.82 -16.08
CA THR A 5 9.04 35.12 -16.05
C THR A 5 9.67 36.06 -17.07
N GLU A 6 8.94 37.11 -17.46
CA GLU A 6 9.45 38.09 -18.42
C GLU A 6 10.71 38.79 -17.84
N SER A 7 10.65 39.20 -16.59
CA SER A 7 11.78 39.78 -15.85
C SER A 7 13.02 38.87 -15.83
N ALA A 8 12.85 37.59 -15.60
CA ALA A 8 13.98 36.63 -15.61
C ALA A 8 14.57 36.47 -17.01
N ARG A 9 13.74 36.51 -18.05
CA ARG A 9 14.21 36.48 -19.46
C ARG A 9 15.00 37.73 -19.84
N GLU A 10 14.49 38.91 -19.50
CA GLU A 10 15.17 40.17 -19.77
C GLU A 10 16.53 40.21 -19.03
N ARG A 11 16.56 39.78 -17.76
CA ARG A 11 17.79 39.75 -16.99
C ARG A 11 18.84 38.79 -17.58
N LEU A 12 18.40 37.60 -18.03
CA LEU A 12 19.29 36.68 -18.73
C LEU A 12 19.81 37.24 -20.05
N LEU A 13 18.96 37.89 -20.84
CA LEU A 13 19.39 38.55 -22.10
C LEU A 13 20.41 39.66 -21.81
N ALA A 14 20.18 40.50 -20.81
CA ALA A 14 21.11 41.53 -20.43
C ALA A 14 22.50 40.94 -20.05
N ILE A 15 22.51 39.84 -19.27
CA ILE A 15 23.75 39.14 -18.88
C ILE A 15 24.49 38.60 -20.12
N THR A 16 23.78 38.06 -21.10
CA THR A 16 24.39 37.49 -22.31
C THR A 16 24.98 38.57 -23.26
N MET A 17 24.55 39.81 -23.10
CA MET A 17 25.02 40.92 -23.92
C MET A 17 26.22 41.67 -23.30
N LEU A 18 26.69 41.32 -22.12
CA LEU A 18 27.82 41.92 -21.44
C LEU A 18 29.14 41.69 -22.19
N GLN A 19 29.83 42.75 -22.62
CA GLN A 19 31.12 42.65 -23.32
C GLN A 19 32.27 42.17 -22.44
N ASN A 20 32.23 42.48 -21.14
CA ASN A 20 33.30 42.18 -20.19
C ASN A 20 33.04 40.91 -19.36
N GLY A 21 32.00 40.10 -19.73
CA GLY A 21 31.59 38.93 -18.98
C GLY A 21 30.75 39.27 -17.72
N PRO A 22 30.19 38.24 -17.08
CA PRO A 22 29.31 38.39 -15.91
C PRO A 22 30.10 38.81 -14.67
N GLU A 23 29.61 39.82 -13.94
CA GLU A 23 30.09 40.21 -12.63
C GLU A 23 29.57 39.27 -11.51
N ALA A 24 30.07 39.41 -10.29
CA ALA A 24 29.72 38.54 -9.16
C ALA A 24 28.22 38.47 -8.91
N GLU A 25 27.47 39.56 -8.99
CA GLU A 25 26.01 39.61 -8.83
C GLU A 25 25.29 38.80 -9.92
N HIS A 26 25.78 38.88 -11.16
CA HIS A 26 25.22 38.10 -12.26
C HIS A 26 25.46 36.61 -12.06
N ILE A 27 26.62 36.23 -11.53
CA ILE A 27 26.93 34.81 -11.23
C ILE A 27 26.01 34.27 -10.12
N GLU A 28 25.84 35.05 -9.02
CA GLU A 28 24.93 34.68 -7.95
C GLU A 28 23.49 34.46 -8.45
N TYR A 29 22.98 35.37 -9.29
CA TYR A 29 21.66 35.20 -9.91
C TYR A 29 21.57 33.96 -10.79
N LEU A 30 22.57 33.70 -11.63
CA LEU A 30 22.60 32.50 -12.48
C LEU A 30 22.62 31.21 -11.67
N VAL A 31 23.37 31.19 -10.56
CA VAL A 31 23.41 30.07 -9.62
C VAL A 31 22.05 29.86 -8.94
N ALA A 32 21.39 30.93 -8.50
CA ALA A 32 20.08 30.89 -7.90
C ALA A 32 19.01 30.38 -8.88
N LEU A 33 19.02 30.88 -10.10
CA LEU A 33 18.11 30.43 -11.17
C LEU A 33 18.32 28.96 -11.53
N LYS A 34 19.59 28.55 -11.64
CA LYS A 34 19.93 27.13 -11.86
C LYS A 34 19.38 26.26 -10.74
N ARG A 35 19.56 26.64 -9.47
CA ARG A 35 19.06 25.92 -8.33
C ARG A 35 17.53 25.80 -8.33
N GLN A 36 16.79 26.87 -8.67
CA GLN A 36 15.34 26.81 -8.84
C GLN A 36 14.94 25.81 -9.91
N THR A 37 15.61 25.86 -11.06
CA THR A 37 15.34 24.96 -12.20
C THR A 37 15.61 23.49 -11.85
N ASP A 38 16.76 23.22 -11.23
CA ASP A 38 17.15 21.86 -10.81
C ASP A 38 16.14 21.31 -9.79
N THR A 39 15.79 22.07 -8.75
CA THR A 39 14.82 21.67 -7.73
C THR A 39 13.43 21.42 -8.30
N LEU A 40 12.95 22.27 -9.20
CA LEU A 40 11.64 22.08 -9.84
C LEU A 40 11.65 20.84 -10.75
N THR A 41 12.74 20.62 -11.49
CA THR A 41 12.94 19.44 -12.34
C THR A 41 12.94 18.14 -11.51
N GLU A 42 13.60 18.14 -10.35
CA GLU A 42 13.57 17.00 -9.43
C GLU A 42 12.16 16.72 -8.91
N LYS A 43 11.40 17.75 -8.53
CA LYS A 43 9.99 17.60 -8.12
C LYS A 43 9.13 17.01 -9.26
N LEU A 44 9.25 17.51 -10.47
CA LEU A 44 8.51 17.00 -11.64
C LEU A 44 8.91 15.55 -11.98
N THR A 45 10.21 15.24 -11.91
CA THR A 45 10.70 13.87 -12.12
C THR A 45 10.17 12.91 -11.07
N ALA A 46 10.12 13.36 -9.82
CA ALA A 46 9.56 12.58 -8.72
C ALA A 46 8.05 12.32 -8.88
N LEU A 47 7.30 13.26 -9.47
CA LEU A 47 5.89 13.05 -9.85
C LEU A 47 5.74 12.01 -10.96
N ARG A 48 6.61 12.04 -11.97
CA ARG A 48 6.62 11.06 -13.06
C ARG A 48 6.86 9.63 -12.58
N GLY A 49 7.60 9.47 -11.47
CA GLY A 49 7.86 8.18 -10.84
C GLY A 49 6.72 7.64 -9.96
N LEU A 50 5.65 8.41 -9.75
CA LEU A 50 4.50 7.93 -8.96
C LEU A 50 3.76 6.82 -9.71
N ASN A 51 3.62 5.68 -9.04
CA ASN A 51 2.83 4.56 -9.53
C ASN A 51 2.18 3.83 -8.33
N VAL A 52 1.26 2.93 -8.62
CA VAL A 52 0.50 2.19 -7.59
C VAL A 52 1.44 1.39 -6.67
N PHE A 53 2.48 0.79 -7.22
CA PHE A 53 3.42 -0.04 -6.43
C PHE A 53 4.23 0.83 -5.45
N SER A 54 4.71 2.01 -5.89
CA SER A 54 5.45 2.92 -5.03
C SER A 54 4.60 3.49 -3.88
N LEU A 55 3.28 3.57 -4.06
CA LEU A 55 2.34 4.02 -3.04
C LEU A 55 1.91 2.90 -2.08
N GLN A 56 1.85 1.64 -2.54
CA GLN A 56 1.46 0.49 -1.72
C GLN A 56 2.43 0.23 -0.56
N GLU A 57 3.72 0.54 -0.74
CA GLU A 57 4.75 0.35 0.27
C GLU A 57 4.76 1.46 1.34
N GLN A 58 4.03 2.55 1.11
CA GLN A 58 4.03 3.70 2.01
C GLN A 58 3.03 3.53 3.15
N GLN A 59 3.47 3.84 4.36
CA GLN A 59 2.58 3.81 5.55
C GLN A 59 1.53 4.92 5.53
N ASN A 60 1.86 6.07 4.93
CA ASN A 60 0.99 7.23 4.83
C ASN A 60 1.01 7.82 3.42
N VAL A 61 0.16 7.30 2.55
CA VAL A 61 0.03 7.73 1.16
C VAL A 61 -0.32 9.22 1.06
N ARG A 62 -1.14 9.73 1.98
CA ARG A 62 -1.55 11.13 1.98
C ARG A 62 -0.37 12.07 2.18
N GLU A 63 0.52 11.79 3.14
CA GLU A 63 1.72 12.60 3.37
C GLU A 63 2.65 12.58 2.17
N VAL A 64 2.86 11.41 1.58
CA VAL A 64 3.70 11.26 0.38
C VAL A 64 3.17 12.11 -0.77
N LEU A 65 1.86 12.07 -1.03
CA LEU A 65 1.25 12.88 -2.09
C LEU A 65 1.29 14.38 -1.77
N THR A 66 1.02 14.76 -0.51
CA THR A 66 1.06 16.18 -0.09
C THR A 66 2.46 16.78 -0.25
N ALA A 67 3.51 16.01 0.06
CA ALA A 67 4.90 16.44 -0.14
C ALA A 67 5.27 16.65 -1.63
N ARG A 68 4.47 16.15 -2.56
CA ARG A 68 4.67 16.32 -4.01
C ARG A 68 3.99 17.56 -4.59
N LEU A 69 3.14 18.24 -3.83
CA LEU A 69 2.56 19.51 -4.28
C LEU A 69 3.66 20.52 -4.59
N ILE A 70 3.47 21.25 -5.67
CA ILE A 70 4.42 22.26 -6.14
C ILE A 70 3.88 23.64 -5.73
N ASP A 71 4.63 24.36 -4.92
CA ASP A 71 4.38 25.76 -4.63
C ASP A 71 5.36 26.63 -5.42
N LEU A 72 4.82 27.33 -6.41
CA LEU A 72 5.63 28.20 -7.29
C LEU A 72 6.18 29.45 -6.56
N GLN A 73 5.69 29.79 -5.36
CA GLN A 73 6.24 30.91 -4.59
C GLN A 73 7.73 30.69 -4.23
N PHE A 74 8.17 29.43 -4.16
CA PHE A 74 9.58 29.09 -3.96
C PHE A 74 10.43 29.15 -5.25
N PHE A 75 9.82 29.50 -6.39
CA PHE A 75 10.46 29.54 -7.70
C PHE A 75 10.14 30.84 -8.45
N PRO A 76 10.53 32.03 -7.90
CA PRO A 76 10.07 33.32 -8.40
C PRO A 76 10.40 33.58 -9.89
N ASP A 77 11.55 33.08 -10.37
CA ASP A 77 11.95 33.26 -11.78
C ASP A 77 11.20 32.32 -12.75
N LEU A 78 10.50 31.29 -12.23
CA LEU A 78 9.79 30.27 -12.99
C LEU A 78 8.26 30.44 -12.92
N GLN A 79 7.74 31.55 -12.43
CA GLN A 79 6.29 31.83 -12.29
C GLN A 79 5.66 32.41 -13.56
N SER A 80 5.99 31.90 -14.74
CA SER A 80 5.30 32.30 -15.96
C SER A 80 3.87 31.78 -15.98
N GLU A 81 2.96 32.41 -16.75
CA GLU A 81 1.58 31.94 -16.93
C GLU A 81 1.52 30.46 -17.37
N LEU A 82 2.45 30.06 -18.25
CA LEU A 82 2.56 28.68 -18.70
C LEU A 82 2.87 27.72 -17.53
N MET A 83 3.84 28.08 -16.68
CA MET A 83 4.21 27.27 -15.52
C MET A 83 3.10 27.23 -14.46
N GLN A 84 2.44 28.35 -14.21
CA GLN A 84 1.25 28.37 -13.35
C GLN A 84 0.18 27.41 -13.85
N GLY A 85 -0.20 27.50 -15.14
CA GLY A 85 -1.22 26.63 -15.73
C GLY A 85 -0.85 25.12 -15.68
N ILE A 86 0.45 24.78 -15.79
CA ILE A 86 0.93 23.40 -15.65
C ILE A 86 0.84 22.96 -14.19
N THR A 87 1.34 23.79 -13.27
CA THR A 87 1.40 23.48 -11.85
C THR A 87 0.02 23.36 -11.23
N ASP A 88 -0.91 24.24 -11.60
CA ASP A 88 -2.30 24.20 -11.13
C ASP A 88 -3.00 22.91 -11.53
N ARG A 89 -2.81 22.44 -12.77
CA ARG A 89 -3.36 21.16 -13.23
C ARG A 89 -2.75 19.96 -12.48
N LEU A 90 -1.43 19.99 -12.28
CA LEU A 90 -0.73 18.93 -11.53
C LEU A 90 -1.18 18.90 -10.06
N ASN A 91 -1.24 20.06 -9.41
CA ASN A 91 -1.69 20.16 -8.04
C ASN A 91 -3.16 19.77 -7.88
N ALA A 92 -4.04 20.16 -8.82
CA ALA A 92 -5.44 19.71 -8.82
C ALA A 92 -5.55 18.18 -8.89
N ALA A 93 -4.85 17.55 -9.82
CA ALA A 93 -4.82 16.08 -9.93
C ALA A 93 -4.26 15.41 -8.66
N LEU A 94 -3.21 15.98 -8.05
CA LEU A 94 -2.66 15.49 -6.79
C LEU A 94 -3.66 15.64 -5.63
N MET A 95 -4.38 16.76 -5.56
CA MET A 95 -5.42 16.98 -4.54
C MET A 95 -6.57 16.00 -4.67
N ASP A 96 -6.99 15.65 -5.90
CA ASP A 96 -7.98 14.61 -6.12
C ASP A 96 -7.49 13.24 -5.59
N LEU A 97 -6.24 12.89 -5.87
CA LEU A 97 -5.61 11.67 -5.33
C LEU A 97 -5.53 11.70 -3.80
N ILE A 98 -5.15 12.83 -3.19
CA ILE A 98 -5.08 13.01 -1.73
C ILE A 98 -6.48 12.83 -1.11
N ASN A 99 -7.51 13.38 -1.73
CA ASN A 99 -8.89 13.26 -1.27
C ASN A 99 -9.40 11.81 -1.36
N LEU A 100 -8.99 11.04 -2.35
CA LEU A 100 -9.32 9.61 -2.48
C LEU A 100 -8.48 8.73 -1.54
N ALA A 101 -7.22 9.08 -1.28
CA ALA A 101 -6.32 8.31 -0.42
C ALA A 101 -6.80 8.23 1.03
N GLY A 102 -7.38 9.30 1.58
CA GLY A 102 -7.88 9.32 2.95
C GLY A 102 -8.97 8.28 3.23
N PRO A 103 -10.11 8.29 2.49
CA PRO A 103 -11.16 7.29 2.62
C PRO A 103 -10.67 5.86 2.35
N LEU A 104 -9.78 5.66 1.38
CA LEU A 104 -9.20 4.36 1.09
C LEU A 104 -8.37 3.83 2.27
N GLN A 105 -7.49 4.66 2.83
CA GLN A 105 -6.69 4.31 4.01
C GLN A 105 -7.59 3.95 5.19
N GLY A 106 -8.66 4.69 5.41
CA GLY A 106 -9.66 4.39 6.44
C GLY A 106 -10.37 3.04 6.23
N LYS A 107 -10.66 2.66 4.97
CA LYS A 107 -11.23 1.35 4.64
C LYS A 107 -10.22 0.23 4.88
N ILE A 108 -8.97 0.40 4.46
CA ILE A 108 -7.87 -0.56 4.68
C ILE A 108 -7.66 -0.79 6.17
N ASN A 109 -7.58 0.27 6.97
CA ASN A 109 -7.39 0.17 8.41
C ASN A 109 -8.56 -0.58 9.08
N ARG A 110 -9.81 -0.23 8.75
CA ARG A 110 -10.99 -0.95 9.27
C ARG A 110 -11.01 -2.42 8.89
N HIS A 111 -10.62 -2.74 7.65
CA HIS A 111 -10.51 -4.14 7.21
C HIS A 111 -9.44 -4.88 7.99
N ARG A 112 -8.24 -4.29 8.12
CA ARG A 112 -7.14 -4.84 8.91
C ARG A 112 -7.56 -5.10 10.37
N ASP A 113 -8.20 -4.13 11.01
CA ASP A 113 -8.62 -4.25 12.41
C ASP A 113 -9.73 -5.29 12.59
N SER A 114 -10.63 -5.42 11.60
CA SER A 114 -11.63 -6.49 11.57
C SER A 114 -10.96 -7.86 11.46
N MET A 115 -9.97 -8.00 10.59
CA MET A 115 -9.21 -9.26 10.43
C MET A 115 -8.41 -9.60 11.69
N ILE A 116 -7.75 -8.63 12.32
CA ILE A 116 -7.03 -8.85 13.58
C ILE A 116 -7.98 -9.34 14.69
N ARG A 117 -9.17 -8.73 14.80
CA ARG A 117 -10.19 -9.18 15.79
C ARG A 117 -10.67 -10.59 15.49
N LEU A 118 -10.96 -10.91 14.23
CA LEU A 118 -11.37 -12.23 13.80
C LEU A 118 -10.31 -13.30 14.15
N ILE A 119 -9.05 -13.01 13.84
CA ILE A 119 -7.94 -13.89 14.16
C ILE A 119 -7.76 -14.03 15.68
N ALA A 120 -7.88 -12.94 16.44
CA ALA A 120 -7.79 -12.99 17.90
C ALA A 120 -8.85 -13.92 18.50
N GLN A 121 -10.09 -13.80 18.02
CA GLN A 121 -11.22 -14.62 18.47
C GLN A 121 -11.02 -16.10 18.18
N HIS A 122 -10.40 -16.44 17.05
CA HIS A 122 -10.26 -17.82 16.58
C HIS A 122 -8.81 -18.35 16.62
N LYS A 123 -7.90 -17.64 17.29
CA LYS A 123 -6.46 -17.94 17.32
C LYS A 123 -6.15 -19.40 17.63
N THR A 124 -6.78 -19.94 18.66
CA THR A 124 -6.58 -21.33 19.08
C THR A 124 -6.99 -22.31 18.00
N ASN A 125 -8.17 -22.13 17.43
CA ASN A 125 -8.69 -23.01 16.36
C ASN A 125 -7.85 -22.91 15.08
N ILE A 126 -7.38 -21.70 14.77
CA ILE A 126 -6.47 -21.43 13.65
C ILE A 126 -5.16 -22.21 13.84
N ASN A 127 -4.53 -22.07 14.99
CA ASN A 127 -3.26 -22.73 15.27
C ASN A 127 -3.39 -24.26 15.37
N ASN A 128 -4.50 -24.77 15.90
CA ASN A 128 -4.80 -26.20 15.92
C ASN A 128 -4.93 -26.74 14.49
N PHE A 129 -5.63 -26.02 13.59
CA PHE A 129 -5.72 -26.42 12.20
C PHE A 129 -4.35 -26.41 11.51
N LEU A 130 -3.56 -25.35 11.68
CA LEU A 130 -2.22 -25.27 11.08
C LEU A 130 -1.34 -26.45 11.53
N THR A 131 -1.36 -26.79 12.81
CA THR A 131 -0.63 -27.93 13.35
C THR A 131 -1.14 -29.26 12.79
N TYR A 132 -2.46 -29.45 12.73
CA TYR A 132 -3.09 -30.67 12.20
C TYR A 132 -2.79 -30.87 10.71
N ALA A 133 -2.82 -29.79 9.92
CA ALA A 133 -2.49 -29.82 8.51
C ALA A 133 -0.98 -29.93 8.21
N GLY A 134 -0.14 -30.03 9.25
CA GLY A 134 1.30 -30.18 9.12
C GLY A 134 2.05 -28.90 8.75
N TYR A 135 1.43 -27.74 8.95
CA TYR A 135 2.11 -26.46 8.74
C TYR A 135 3.04 -26.12 9.90
N LYS A 136 4.21 -25.60 9.59
CA LYS A 136 5.24 -25.24 10.60
C LYS A 136 5.11 -23.80 11.13
N TYR A 137 4.00 -23.14 10.89
CA TYR A 137 3.74 -21.78 11.32
C TYR A 137 2.59 -21.72 12.31
N ARG A 138 2.69 -20.77 13.22
CA ARG A 138 1.62 -20.35 14.12
C ARG A 138 1.33 -18.87 13.96
N VAL A 139 0.08 -18.53 14.13
CA VAL A 139 -0.39 -17.14 14.09
C VAL A 139 -0.36 -16.58 15.50
N ASP A 140 0.18 -15.37 15.63
CA ASP A 140 0.18 -14.61 16.85
C ASP A 140 -0.20 -13.15 16.60
N ILE A 141 -0.62 -12.44 17.63
CA ILE A 141 -0.94 -11.03 17.59
C ILE A 141 0.00 -10.34 18.57
N ALA A 142 0.87 -9.48 18.02
CA ALA A 142 1.81 -8.70 18.81
C ALA A 142 1.41 -7.23 18.82
N GLY A 143 1.73 -6.52 19.92
CA GLY A 143 1.39 -5.12 20.15
C GLY A 143 0.08 -4.93 20.88
N GLU A 144 -0.13 -3.72 21.40
CA GLU A 144 -1.32 -3.32 22.13
C GLU A 144 -2.08 -2.19 21.40
N GLY A 145 -3.39 -2.07 21.64
CA GLY A 145 -4.24 -1.04 21.06
C GLY A 145 -4.18 -1.01 19.54
N ASP A 146 -3.96 0.16 18.95
CA ASP A 146 -3.89 0.39 17.50
C ASP A 146 -2.60 -0.12 16.85
N GLN A 147 -1.62 -0.52 17.66
CA GLN A 147 -0.35 -1.07 17.22
C GLN A 147 -0.40 -2.60 17.03
N ARG A 148 -1.55 -3.23 17.18
CA ARG A 148 -1.70 -4.66 16.98
C ARG A 148 -1.35 -5.05 15.56
N LYS A 149 -0.46 -6.04 15.44
CA LYS A 149 -0.02 -6.59 14.16
C LYS A 149 -0.12 -8.11 14.20
N LEU A 150 -0.64 -8.67 13.10
CA LEU A 150 -0.55 -10.11 12.88
C LEU A 150 0.90 -10.49 12.67
N ARG A 151 1.34 -11.50 13.40
CA ARG A 151 2.69 -12.06 13.30
C ARG A 151 2.62 -13.55 13.03
N LEU A 152 3.56 -14.04 12.27
CA LEU A 152 3.79 -15.47 12.10
C LEU A 152 5.02 -15.88 12.90
N ARG A 153 4.90 -17.00 13.59
CA ARG A 153 6.00 -17.65 14.31
C ARG A 153 6.22 -19.03 13.70
N HIS A 154 7.44 -19.33 13.34
CA HIS A 154 7.81 -20.70 12.95
C HIS A 154 7.94 -21.58 14.18
N ILE A 155 7.53 -22.87 14.08
CA ILE A 155 7.53 -23.78 15.23
C ILE A 155 8.95 -24.10 15.70
N ASP A 156 9.87 -24.22 14.73
CA ASP A 156 11.26 -24.67 14.98
C ASP A 156 12.23 -23.51 15.30
N PHE A 157 11.76 -22.24 15.25
CA PHE A 157 12.62 -21.07 15.49
C PHE A 157 12.01 -20.14 16.54
N ASP A 158 12.88 -19.58 17.39
CA ASP A 158 12.48 -18.53 18.32
C ASP A 158 12.37 -17.18 17.60
N GLY A 159 11.25 -16.49 17.81
CA GLY A 159 10.98 -15.17 17.26
C GLY A 159 9.90 -15.14 16.19
N TYR A 160 9.59 -13.92 15.75
CA TYR A 160 8.61 -13.68 14.69
C TYR A 160 9.29 -13.64 13.32
N VAL A 161 8.60 -14.17 12.32
CA VAL A 161 9.07 -14.10 10.92
C VAL A 161 8.85 -12.67 10.40
N SER A 162 9.93 -11.97 10.05
CA SER A 162 9.86 -10.67 9.41
C SER A 162 9.40 -10.84 7.96
N GLY A 163 8.45 -10.00 7.48
CA GLY A 163 7.90 -10.15 6.13
C GLY A 163 7.00 -11.36 5.93
N GLY A 164 6.24 -11.77 6.95
CA GLY A 164 5.52 -13.03 7.10
C GLY A 164 4.85 -13.63 5.84
N SER A 165 4.26 -12.81 4.97
CA SER A 165 3.63 -13.31 3.73
C SER A 165 4.63 -13.79 2.67
N GLN A 166 5.87 -13.32 2.71
CA GLN A 166 6.92 -13.69 1.75
C GLN A 166 7.53 -15.06 2.07
N HIS A 167 7.42 -15.51 3.32
CA HIS A 167 7.97 -16.78 3.79
C HIS A 167 6.96 -17.94 3.73
N LEU A 168 5.69 -17.65 3.48
CA LEU A 168 4.68 -18.68 3.27
C LEU A 168 4.71 -19.16 1.82
N SER A 169 4.73 -20.48 1.63
CA SER A 169 4.48 -21.09 0.34
C SER A 169 3.10 -20.71 -0.21
N TYR A 170 2.88 -20.86 -1.51
CA TYR A 170 1.58 -20.59 -2.13
C TYR A 170 0.45 -21.39 -1.45
N GLY A 171 0.68 -22.68 -1.18
CA GLY A 171 -0.30 -23.52 -0.50
C GLY A 171 -0.59 -23.07 0.94
N GLU A 172 0.41 -22.62 1.70
CA GLU A 172 0.22 -22.10 3.06
C GLU A 172 -0.60 -20.81 3.05
N ARG A 173 -0.34 -19.90 2.12
CA ARG A 173 -1.13 -18.67 1.94
C ARG A 173 -2.59 -18.98 1.61
N ASN A 174 -2.82 -19.93 0.70
CA ASN A 174 -4.18 -20.34 0.32
C ASN A 174 -4.92 -21.00 1.48
N ALA A 175 -4.29 -21.91 2.22
CA ALA A 175 -4.91 -22.54 3.39
C ALA A 175 -5.31 -21.51 4.46
N PHE A 176 -4.42 -20.55 4.71
CA PHE A 176 -4.69 -19.47 5.63
C PHE A 176 -5.84 -18.56 5.15
N ALA A 177 -5.86 -18.22 3.86
CA ALA A 177 -6.92 -17.41 3.25
C ALA A 177 -8.29 -18.12 3.34
N ILE A 178 -8.37 -19.40 3.00
CA ILE A 178 -9.61 -20.20 3.08
C ILE A 178 -10.12 -20.27 4.53
N MET A 179 -9.23 -20.46 5.48
CA MET A 179 -9.57 -20.51 6.89
C MET A 179 -10.12 -19.17 7.39
N LEU A 180 -9.47 -18.05 7.06
CA LEU A 180 -9.97 -16.71 7.41
C LEU A 180 -11.31 -16.42 6.76
N PHE A 181 -11.48 -16.79 5.49
CA PHE A 181 -12.75 -16.67 4.77
C PHE A 181 -13.86 -17.45 5.46
N MET A 182 -13.59 -18.69 5.90
CA MET A 182 -14.56 -19.49 6.66
C MET A 182 -15.02 -18.76 7.92
N TYR A 183 -14.10 -18.26 8.74
CA TYR A 183 -14.45 -17.54 9.97
C TYR A 183 -15.17 -16.22 9.69
N GLU A 184 -14.83 -15.53 8.60
CA GLU A 184 -15.57 -14.35 8.15
C GLU A 184 -17.00 -14.69 7.75
N CYS A 185 -17.21 -15.78 7.02
CA CYS A 185 -18.55 -16.30 6.69
C CYS A 185 -19.35 -16.70 7.94
N LEU A 186 -18.71 -17.31 8.92
CA LEU A 186 -19.36 -17.64 10.21
C LEU A 186 -19.79 -16.38 10.96
N SER A 187 -18.97 -15.35 10.94
CA SER A 187 -19.28 -14.07 11.58
C SER A 187 -20.36 -13.26 10.87
N LYS A 188 -20.33 -13.21 9.52
CA LYS A 188 -21.26 -12.42 8.70
C LYS A 188 -22.58 -13.14 8.39
N ASN A 189 -22.61 -14.45 8.55
CA ASN A 189 -23.78 -15.31 8.28
C ASN A 189 -24.44 -15.08 6.89
N PRO A 190 -23.71 -15.17 5.77
CA PRO A 190 -24.28 -14.96 4.45
C PRO A 190 -25.27 -16.05 4.07
N GLY A 191 -26.26 -15.72 3.23
CA GLY A 191 -27.26 -16.69 2.74
C GLY A 191 -26.69 -17.74 1.78
N LEU A 192 -25.61 -17.43 1.07
CA LEU A 192 -24.90 -18.32 0.14
C LEU A 192 -23.40 -18.07 0.23
N ILE A 193 -22.63 -19.15 0.26
CA ILE A 193 -21.16 -19.14 0.23
C ILE A 193 -20.72 -19.85 -1.05
N ILE A 194 -19.89 -19.20 -1.84
CA ILE A 194 -19.33 -19.78 -3.07
C ILE A 194 -17.83 -20.00 -2.86
N LEU A 195 -17.38 -21.23 -3.05
CA LEU A 195 -15.98 -21.63 -3.01
C LEU A 195 -15.59 -22.09 -4.43
N ASP A 196 -14.82 -21.26 -5.11
CA ASP A 196 -14.34 -21.55 -6.47
C ASP A 196 -12.94 -22.17 -6.37
N ASP A 197 -12.87 -23.45 -6.70
CA ASP A 197 -11.68 -24.29 -6.69
C ASP A 197 -10.79 -24.14 -5.43
N PRO A 198 -11.35 -24.28 -4.22
CA PRO A 198 -10.64 -23.97 -2.99
C PRO A 198 -9.53 -24.97 -2.64
N ILE A 199 -9.48 -26.11 -3.30
CA ILE A 199 -8.63 -27.24 -2.87
C ILE A 199 -7.64 -27.77 -3.92
N SER A 200 -7.73 -27.36 -5.19
CA SER A 200 -6.92 -27.94 -6.28
C SER A 200 -5.42 -27.80 -6.05
N SER A 201 -5.00 -26.67 -5.48
CA SER A 201 -3.58 -26.34 -5.24
C SER A 201 -2.93 -27.12 -4.10
N PHE A 202 -3.65 -27.99 -3.39
CA PHE A 202 -3.14 -28.73 -2.23
C PHE A 202 -2.84 -30.20 -2.55
N ASP A 203 -1.86 -30.76 -1.83
CA ASP A 203 -1.64 -32.18 -1.79
C ASP A 203 -2.80 -32.94 -1.09
N LYS A 204 -2.87 -34.26 -1.26
CA LYS A 204 -3.98 -35.09 -0.80
C LYS A 204 -4.25 -34.95 0.72
N ASN A 205 -3.19 -34.87 1.53
CA ASN A 205 -3.33 -34.79 2.98
C ASN A 205 -3.88 -33.43 3.41
N LYS A 206 -3.39 -32.35 2.79
CA LYS A 206 -3.87 -31.00 3.06
C LYS A 206 -5.28 -30.76 2.55
N LYS A 207 -5.67 -31.35 1.39
CA LYS A 207 -7.06 -31.34 0.91
C LYS A 207 -8.01 -31.91 1.95
N PHE A 208 -7.66 -33.06 2.53
CA PHE A 208 -8.47 -33.68 3.56
C PHE A 208 -8.60 -32.80 4.82
N ALA A 209 -7.49 -32.26 5.30
CA ALA A 209 -7.48 -31.38 6.47
C ALA A 209 -8.34 -30.12 6.26
N ILE A 210 -8.29 -29.51 5.05
CA ILE A 210 -9.10 -28.34 4.71
C ILE A 210 -10.60 -28.69 4.64
N LEU A 211 -10.96 -29.79 3.99
CA LEU A 211 -12.36 -30.22 3.92
C LEU A 211 -12.92 -30.56 5.29
N GLU A 212 -12.13 -31.19 6.15
CA GLU A 212 -12.50 -31.48 7.53
C GLU A 212 -12.72 -30.20 8.34
N MET A 213 -11.83 -29.22 8.19
CA MET A 213 -11.96 -27.90 8.81
C MET A 213 -13.23 -27.19 8.32
N LEU A 214 -13.50 -27.21 7.00
CA LEU A 214 -14.63 -26.49 6.43
C LEU A 214 -15.99 -27.09 6.80
N PHE A 215 -16.10 -28.45 6.93
CA PHE A 215 -17.39 -29.11 6.95
C PHE A 215 -17.61 -30.13 8.07
N ARG A 216 -16.56 -30.56 8.79
CA ARG A 216 -16.68 -31.68 9.74
C ARG A 216 -16.44 -31.30 11.21
N ARG A 217 -16.19 -30.06 11.52
CA ARG A 217 -16.06 -29.59 12.91
C ARG A 217 -17.41 -29.41 13.58
N ALA A 218 -17.40 -29.04 14.85
CA ALA A 218 -18.62 -28.77 15.62
C ALA A 218 -19.46 -27.66 14.97
N SER A 219 -20.77 -27.71 15.17
CA SER A 219 -21.68 -26.69 14.66
C SER A 219 -21.30 -25.31 15.19
N GLY A 220 -21.21 -24.31 14.32
CA GLY A 220 -20.74 -22.98 14.65
C GLY A 220 -19.21 -22.76 14.50
N GLU A 221 -18.43 -23.83 14.33
CA GLU A 221 -16.99 -23.76 14.07
C GLU A 221 -16.61 -24.11 12.63
N CYS A 222 -17.59 -24.43 11.80
CA CYS A 222 -17.41 -24.77 10.38
C CYS A 222 -18.66 -24.44 9.56
N LEU A 223 -18.60 -24.63 8.25
CA LEU A 223 -19.69 -24.31 7.31
C LEU A 223 -20.79 -25.41 7.20
N LYS A 224 -20.77 -26.42 8.09
CA LYS A 224 -21.64 -27.61 8.00
C LYS A 224 -23.14 -27.29 7.85
N ASN A 225 -23.67 -26.28 8.45
CA ASN A 225 -25.07 -25.93 8.40
C ASN A 225 -25.34 -24.66 7.56
N ARG A 226 -24.50 -24.41 6.56
CA ARG A 226 -24.58 -23.27 5.66
C ARG A 226 -24.87 -23.73 4.24
N THR A 227 -25.47 -22.86 3.45
CA THR A 227 -25.64 -23.10 2.01
C THR A 227 -24.32 -22.80 1.33
N VAL A 228 -23.62 -23.83 0.86
CA VAL A 228 -22.31 -23.71 0.23
C VAL A 228 -22.36 -24.31 -1.18
N LEU A 229 -21.95 -23.56 -2.17
CA LEU A 229 -21.64 -24.02 -3.51
C LEU A 229 -20.14 -24.14 -3.66
N MET A 230 -19.65 -25.35 -3.88
CA MET A 230 -18.22 -25.59 -4.10
C MET A 230 -18.01 -26.08 -5.54
N LEU A 231 -17.23 -25.33 -6.31
CA LEU A 231 -16.80 -25.69 -7.66
C LEU A 231 -15.42 -26.34 -7.54
N THR A 232 -15.24 -27.49 -8.18
CA THR A 232 -13.96 -28.23 -8.20
C THR A 232 -13.70 -28.76 -9.60
N HIS A 233 -12.44 -28.83 -9.97
CA HIS A 233 -11.97 -29.49 -11.18
C HIS A 233 -11.69 -30.96 -10.94
#